data_e3b19b0319d78aefdc5682d185f29a92
#
_entry.id   e3b19b0319d78aefdc5682d185f29a92
#
_cell.length_a   1.000
_cell.length_b   1.000
_cell.length_c   1.000
_cell.angle_alpha   90.00
_cell.angle_beta   90.00
_cell.angle_gamma   90.00
#
_symmetry.space_group_name_H-M   'P 1'
#
loop_
_entity.id
_entity.type
_entity.pdbx_description
1 polymer ?
#
loop_
_entity_poly.entity_id
_entity_poly.type
_entity_poly.pdbx_seq_one_letter_code
_entity_poly.pdbx_strand_id
1 'polypeptide(L)'
;MRGTRPGPRIFRIDIRPVRPKFLPFMDEGTRLNKFLASCGVGSRRACDALVQEGHVEINGQPCLNPATRVAPRDFVKVDGGRVEPKPTGAVIVNKPRGLVCTKRDELERDTIFSLLPPSLRHLNHVGRLDRDSEGLLLLTNDGELTQNLLHPSKNIEKEYLVTANQPVEDAHLDQFLSGLYTEDGKLQAKEIERLSPRRFRVVLITGHKRQIRVMFETLGYRVQRLIRIRIGAFELHDIPPGKWRHLTADDLERLGRNPESKPAPKARRRPAAAKRSVKSPKPKPPGPGRKPAGKKARGPKARPATPPSGKDRKNSPPKARRKRNF
;
A
#
# COMPACT_ATOMS: atom_id res chain seq x y z
N MET A 1 -30.32 50.89 1.55
CA MET A 1 -30.64 49.51 1.91
C MET A 1 -29.38 48.64 1.69
N ARG A 2 -28.70 48.27 2.74
CA ARG A 2 -27.47 47.45 2.66
C ARG A 2 -27.86 46.00 2.98
N GLY A 3 -27.81 45.12 1.99
CA GLY A 3 -28.12 43.70 2.13
C GLY A 3 -26.98 42.97 2.87
N THR A 4 -27.30 42.44 4.03
CA THR A 4 -26.42 41.58 4.83
C THR A 4 -26.34 40.19 4.17
N ARG A 5 -25.12 39.76 3.80
CA ARG A 5 -24.86 38.38 3.31
C ARG A 5 -24.98 37.41 4.50
N PRO A 6 -25.68 36.29 4.34
CA PRO A 6 -25.70 35.27 5.37
C PRO A 6 -24.32 34.60 5.52
N GLY A 7 -23.83 34.54 6.77
CA GLY A 7 -22.59 33.85 7.12
C GLY A 7 -22.66 32.35 6.92
N PRO A 8 -21.51 31.64 6.91
CA PRO A 8 -21.47 30.22 6.64
C PRO A 8 -22.21 29.43 7.74
N ARG A 9 -23.18 28.61 7.34
CA ARG A 9 -23.88 27.67 8.23
C ARG A 9 -22.88 26.68 8.82
N ILE A 10 -22.61 26.81 10.09
CA ILE A 10 -21.87 25.78 10.84
C ILE A 10 -22.86 24.63 11.08
N PHE A 11 -22.67 23.54 10.36
CA PHE A 11 -23.36 22.27 10.67
C PHE A 11 -22.83 21.75 12.01
N ARG A 12 -23.56 21.98 13.09
CA ARG A 12 -23.39 21.24 14.33
C ARG A 12 -23.87 19.82 14.07
N ILE A 13 -22.93 18.91 13.83
CA ILE A 13 -23.22 17.47 13.86
C ILE A 13 -23.38 17.09 15.34
N ASP A 14 -24.55 16.65 15.73
CA ASP A 14 -24.89 16.17 17.07
C ASP A 14 -24.10 14.86 17.31
N ILE A 15 -22.95 15.00 18.00
CA ILE A 15 -22.06 13.89 18.32
C ILE A 15 -22.60 13.23 19.59
N ARG A 16 -23.56 12.31 19.45
CA ARG A 16 -23.84 11.38 20.54
C ARG A 16 -22.70 10.36 20.59
N PRO A 17 -21.94 10.24 21.70
CA PRO A 17 -20.93 9.21 21.83
C PRO A 17 -21.60 7.84 21.66
N VAL A 18 -21.10 7.06 20.71
CA VAL A 18 -21.50 5.67 20.57
C VAL A 18 -21.16 4.99 21.90
N ARG A 19 -22.20 4.55 22.64
CA ARG A 19 -21.98 3.76 23.85
C ARG A 19 -21.14 2.56 23.46
N PRO A 20 -20.03 2.27 24.15
CA PRO A 20 -19.22 1.10 23.84
C PRO A 20 -20.12 -0.13 23.96
N LYS A 21 -20.26 -0.89 22.89
CA LYS A 21 -20.76 -2.25 22.94
C LYS A 21 -19.91 -2.95 23.98
N PHE A 22 -20.55 -3.54 24.99
CA PHE A 22 -20.01 -4.35 26.05
C PHE A 22 -18.67 -4.98 25.66
N LEU A 23 -17.61 -4.65 26.42
CA LEU A 23 -16.41 -5.47 26.43
C LEU A 23 -16.85 -6.91 26.64
N PRO A 24 -16.50 -7.86 25.80
CA PRO A 24 -16.72 -9.26 26.10
C PRO A 24 -16.05 -9.54 27.44
N PHE A 25 -16.78 -10.18 28.34
CA PHE A 25 -16.34 -10.63 29.64
C PHE A 25 -15.03 -11.41 29.45
N MET A 26 -13.90 -10.74 29.67
CA MET A 26 -12.59 -11.35 29.59
C MET A 26 -12.24 -11.91 30.96
N ASP A 27 -12.63 -13.14 31.20
CA ASP A 27 -12.31 -13.89 32.41
C ASP A 27 -10.78 -14.10 32.61
N GLU A 28 -9.97 -13.82 31.61
CA GLU A 28 -8.53 -14.04 31.62
C GLU A 28 -7.64 -12.78 31.72
N GLY A 29 -8.18 -11.61 31.93
CA GLY A 29 -7.42 -10.35 32.03
C GLY A 29 -6.68 -9.94 30.74
N THR A 30 -6.28 -8.69 30.63
CA THR A 30 -5.53 -8.13 29.49
C THR A 30 -4.03 -8.07 29.80
N ARG A 31 -3.15 -8.44 28.87
CA ARG A 31 -1.69 -8.28 29.06
C ARG A 31 -1.34 -6.83 29.39
N LEU A 32 -0.47 -6.62 30.38
CA LEU A 32 -0.10 -5.32 30.93
C LEU A 32 0.35 -4.33 29.83
N ASN A 33 1.20 -4.75 28.92
CA ASN A 33 1.64 -3.89 27.81
C ASN A 33 0.49 -3.46 26.88
N LYS A 34 -0.50 -4.35 26.65
CA LYS A 34 -1.70 -4.03 25.87
C LYS A 34 -2.61 -3.07 26.64
N PHE A 35 -2.76 -3.29 27.96
CA PHE A 35 -3.52 -2.42 28.84
C PHE A 35 -2.94 -1.01 28.86
N LEU A 36 -1.63 -0.85 29.14
CA LEU A 36 -0.93 0.44 29.15
C LEU A 36 -1.04 1.17 27.81
N ALA A 37 -0.90 0.45 26.68
CA ALA A 37 -1.08 1.03 25.36
C ALA A 37 -2.52 1.52 25.14
N SER A 38 -3.53 0.85 25.68
CA SER A 38 -4.95 1.30 25.63
C SER A 38 -5.20 2.54 26.48
N CYS A 39 -4.43 2.72 27.55
CA CYS A 39 -4.42 3.93 28.37
C CYS A 39 -3.74 5.12 27.65
N GLY A 40 -3.04 4.89 26.55
CA GLY A 40 -2.33 5.91 25.79
C GLY A 40 -0.96 6.28 26.37
N VAL A 41 -0.39 5.44 27.27
CA VAL A 41 0.94 5.61 27.86
C VAL A 41 2.03 5.55 26.78
N GLY A 42 1.91 4.63 25.82
CA GLY A 42 2.87 4.48 24.73
C GLY A 42 2.49 3.45 23.69
N SER A 43 3.42 3.12 22.79
CA SER A 43 3.30 1.91 21.97
C SER A 43 3.47 0.68 22.86
N ARG A 44 3.01 -0.51 22.43
CA ARG A 44 3.20 -1.75 23.22
C ARG A 44 4.66 -2.01 23.57
N ARG A 45 5.59 -1.76 22.61
CA ARG A 45 7.04 -1.90 22.86
C ARG A 45 7.59 -0.85 23.83
N ALA A 46 7.08 0.39 23.77
CA ALA A 46 7.46 1.39 24.78
C ALA A 46 6.91 1.05 26.17
N CYS A 47 5.71 0.48 26.23
CA CYS A 47 5.14 -0.02 27.49
C CYS A 47 5.91 -1.25 28.01
N ASP A 48 6.44 -2.11 27.14
CA ASP A 48 7.32 -3.23 27.55
C ASP A 48 8.56 -2.67 28.28
N ALA A 49 9.20 -1.64 27.74
CA ALA A 49 10.36 -1.01 28.35
C ALA A 49 10.01 -0.39 29.73
N LEU A 50 8.94 0.43 29.81
CA LEU A 50 8.49 1.02 31.07
C LEU A 50 8.22 -0.03 32.17
N VAL A 51 7.63 -1.16 31.80
CA VAL A 51 7.39 -2.26 32.76
C VAL A 51 8.71 -2.87 33.21
N GLN A 52 9.64 -3.16 32.30
CA GLN A 52 10.95 -3.76 32.62
C GLN A 52 11.84 -2.82 33.44
N GLU A 53 11.71 -1.52 33.25
CA GLU A 53 12.42 -0.48 34.00
C GLU A 53 11.82 -0.20 35.40
N GLY A 54 10.69 -0.86 35.73
CA GLY A 54 10.09 -0.78 37.08
C GLY A 54 9.15 0.43 37.29
N HIS A 55 8.73 1.13 36.24
CA HIS A 55 7.84 2.29 36.31
C HIS A 55 6.38 1.93 36.56
N VAL A 56 6.02 0.63 36.62
CA VAL A 56 4.62 0.18 36.63
C VAL A 56 4.29 -0.62 37.89
N GLU A 57 3.19 -0.28 38.52
CA GLU A 57 2.61 -0.98 39.66
C GLU A 57 1.21 -1.53 39.33
N ILE A 58 0.90 -2.71 39.85
CA ILE A 58 -0.44 -3.30 39.83
C ILE A 58 -0.86 -3.49 41.27
N ASN A 59 -1.98 -2.90 41.70
CA ASN A 59 -2.51 -2.97 43.07
C ASN A 59 -1.48 -2.54 44.13
N GLY A 60 -0.59 -1.59 43.81
CA GLY A 60 0.45 -1.09 44.68
C GLY A 60 1.72 -1.97 44.74
N GLN A 61 1.81 -3.01 43.93
CA GLN A 61 2.99 -3.85 43.82
C GLN A 61 3.73 -3.57 42.50
N PRO A 62 5.06 -3.37 42.51
CA PRO A 62 5.86 -3.22 41.32
C PRO A 62 5.74 -4.45 40.39
N CYS A 63 5.61 -4.24 39.09
CA CYS A 63 5.51 -5.28 38.10
C CYS A 63 6.58 -5.10 37.01
N LEU A 64 7.47 -6.10 36.87
CA LEU A 64 8.55 -6.09 35.87
C LEU A 64 8.25 -6.96 34.63
N ASN A 65 7.15 -7.70 34.62
CA ASN A 65 6.81 -8.60 33.54
C ASN A 65 5.69 -8.00 32.65
N PRO A 66 5.98 -7.57 31.40
CA PRO A 66 4.99 -7.00 30.50
C PRO A 66 3.87 -7.98 30.07
N ALA A 67 4.09 -9.29 30.24
CA ALA A 67 3.12 -10.33 29.93
C ALA A 67 2.11 -10.56 31.06
N THR A 68 2.34 -9.98 32.26
CA THR A 68 1.37 -10.04 33.39
C THR A 68 -0.01 -9.61 32.90
N ARG A 69 -1.05 -10.31 33.39
CA ARG A 69 -2.42 -10.01 33.03
C ARG A 69 -3.05 -9.07 34.07
N VAL A 70 -3.70 -8.04 33.59
CA VAL A 70 -4.45 -7.06 34.40
C VAL A 70 -5.91 -7.46 34.37
N ALA A 71 -6.46 -7.80 35.52
CA ALA A 71 -7.88 -8.14 35.66
C ALA A 71 -8.76 -6.87 35.65
N PRO A 72 -10.07 -6.97 35.38
CA PRO A 72 -10.98 -5.82 35.34
C PRO A 72 -11.06 -5.01 36.65
N ARG A 73 -10.70 -5.62 37.78
CA ARG A 73 -10.73 -5.00 39.12
C ARG A 73 -9.37 -4.44 39.55
N ASP A 74 -8.31 -4.74 38.80
CA ASP A 74 -6.98 -4.24 39.11
C ASP A 74 -6.87 -2.76 38.78
N PHE A 75 -6.12 -2.05 39.62
CA PHE A 75 -5.71 -0.69 39.32
C PHE A 75 -4.21 -0.66 38.97
N VAL A 76 -3.87 0.06 37.94
CA VAL A 76 -2.51 0.18 37.42
C VAL A 76 -2.03 1.62 37.58
N LYS A 77 -0.79 1.78 38.04
CA LYS A 77 -0.10 3.06 38.09
C LYS A 77 1.14 3.02 37.22
N VAL A 78 1.48 4.17 36.67
CA VAL A 78 2.75 4.45 35.98
C VAL A 78 3.37 5.66 36.62
N ASP A 79 4.59 5.56 37.13
CA ASP A 79 5.27 6.62 37.89
C ASP A 79 4.37 7.22 38.99
N GLY A 80 3.67 6.36 39.73
CA GLY A 80 2.74 6.75 40.81
C GLY A 80 1.37 7.27 40.33
N GLY A 81 1.20 7.61 39.05
CA GLY A 81 -0.07 8.08 38.47
C GLY A 81 -0.97 6.94 38.02
N ARG A 82 -2.27 6.94 38.46
CA ARG A 82 -3.25 5.96 37.97
C ARG A 82 -3.54 6.14 36.50
N VAL A 83 -3.58 5.04 35.74
CA VAL A 83 -3.89 5.02 34.32
C VAL A 83 -5.13 4.18 34.05
N GLU A 84 -5.97 4.68 33.13
CA GLU A 84 -7.22 4.05 32.72
C GLU A 84 -7.33 3.96 31.20
N PRO A 85 -7.95 2.90 30.64
CA PRO A 85 -8.14 2.78 29.21
C PRO A 85 -8.94 3.95 28.64
N LYS A 86 -8.43 4.55 27.57
CA LYS A 86 -9.14 5.60 26.84
C LYS A 86 -10.32 5.01 26.06
N PRO A 87 -11.43 5.77 25.90
CA PRO A 87 -12.55 5.32 25.09
C PRO A 87 -12.08 4.88 23.70
N THR A 88 -12.66 3.77 23.23
CA THR A 88 -12.39 3.29 21.87
C THR A 88 -12.87 4.32 20.86
N GLY A 89 -11.98 4.69 19.94
CA GLY A 89 -12.26 5.64 18.89
C GLY A 89 -11.66 5.21 17.56
N ALA A 90 -12.30 5.62 16.47
CA ALA A 90 -11.78 5.41 15.13
C ALA A 90 -12.08 6.63 14.27
N VAL A 91 -11.07 7.07 13.52
CA VAL A 91 -11.19 8.18 12.57
C VAL A 91 -10.56 7.79 11.24
N ILE A 92 -11.13 8.35 10.18
CA ILE A 92 -10.56 8.26 8.84
C ILE A 92 -9.95 9.60 8.48
N VAL A 93 -8.76 9.56 7.87
CA VAL A 93 -8.03 10.74 7.38
C VAL A 93 -7.82 10.57 5.89
N ASN A 94 -8.06 11.63 5.12
CA ASN A 94 -7.55 11.72 3.76
C ASN A 94 -6.15 12.32 3.80
N LYS A 95 -5.14 11.45 3.85
CA LYS A 95 -3.73 11.83 3.97
C LYS A 95 -3.28 12.58 2.70
N PRO A 96 -2.79 13.82 2.79
CA PRO A 96 -2.11 14.48 1.68
C PRO A 96 -0.69 13.93 1.49
N ARG A 97 -0.02 14.31 0.40
CA ARG A 97 1.42 14.06 0.20
C ARG A 97 2.25 14.81 1.23
N GLY A 98 3.46 14.33 1.47
CA GLY A 98 4.46 15.01 2.30
C GLY A 98 4.48 14.56 3.76
N LEU A 99 3.38 14.04 4.31
CA LEU A 99 3.31 13.60 5.70
C LEU A 99 3.75 12.15 5.86
N VAL A 100 4.40 11.84 6.99
CA VAL A 100 4.81 10.47 7.34
C VAL A 100 3.85 9.83 8.34
N CYS A 101 3.67 8.50 8.24
CA CYS A 101 2.82 7.71 9.14
C CYS A 101 3.63 7.21 10.34
N THR A 102 4.01 8.11 11.24
CA THR A 102 4.68 7.80 12.51
C THR A 102 4.26 8.77 13.59
N LYS A 103 4.29 8.34 14.87
CA LYS A 103 4.10 9.23 16.04
C LYS A 103 5.36 9.99 16.41
N ARG A 104 6.53 9.40 16.17
CA ARG A 104 7.86 10.00 16.33
C ARG A 104 8.56 9.92 15.00
N ASP A 105 9.14 11.02 14.58
CA ASP A 105 9.98 11.09 13.39
C ASP A 105 11.35 11.63 13.78
N GLU A 106 12.37 10.82 13.61
CA GLU A 106 13.75 11.16 13.96
C GLU A 106 14.33 12.26 13.05
N LEU A 107 13.71 12.48 11.89
CA LEU A 107 14.09 13.50 10.93
C LEU A 107 13.21 14.76 11.01
N GLU A 108 12.41 14.90 12.07
CA GLU A 108 11.53 16.04 12.35
C GLU A 108 10.57 16.41 11.19
N ARG A 109 10.21 15.42 10.34
CA ARG A 109 9.27 15.62 9.24
C ARG A 109 7.84 15.72 9.78
N ASP A 110 7.00 16.44 9.07
CA ASP A 110 5.58 16.52 9.39
C ASP A 110 4.92 15.14 9.37
N THR A 111 4.16 14.86 10.41
CA THR A 111 3.46 13.58 10.56
C THR A 111 1.96 13.73 10.34
N ILE A 112 1.27 12.61 10.06
CA ILE A 112 -0.21 12.59 9.95
C ILE A 112 -0.92 13.09 11.20
N PHE A 113 -0.25 13.09 12.36
CA PHE A 113 -0.82 13.53 13.63
C PHE A 113 -0.95 15.06 13.73
N SER A 114 -0.26 15.83 12.87
CA SER A 114 -0.48 17.27 12.74
C SER A 114 -1.86 17.63 12.22
N LEU A 115 -2.51 16.71 11.49
CA LEU A 115 -3.88 16.89 10.99
C LEU A 115 -4.96 16.70 12.07
N LEU A 116 -4.61 16.12 13.22
CA LEU A 116 -5.55 15.73 14.26
C LEU A 116 -5.49 16.68 15.46
N PRO A 117 -6.64 16.97 16.10
CA PRO A 117 -6.66 17.68 17.36
C PRO A 117 -5.94 16.86 18.45
N PRO A 118 -5.43 17.50 19.52
CA PRO A 118 -4.72 16.82 20.60
C PRO A 118 -5.47 15.63 21.20
N SER A 119 -6.80 15.75 21.32
CA SER A 119 -7.68 14.68 21.86
C SER A 119 -7.65 13.38 21.06
N LEU A 120 -7.29 13.40 19.77
CA LEU A 120 -7.24 12.22 18.89
C LEU A 120 -5.82 11.70 18.62
N ARG A 121 -4.77 12.40 19.07
CA ARG A 121 -3.37 12.00 18.83
C ARG A 121 -2.96 10.72 19.57
N HIS A 122 -3.78 10.26 20.53
CA HIS A 122 -3.57 8.97 21.18
C HIS A 122 -3.86 7.77 20.26
N LEU A 123 -4.69 7.95 19.22
CA LEU A 123 -4.99 6.91 18.24
C LEU A 123 -3.73 6.45 17.49
N ASN A 124 -3.78 5.24 16.93
CA ASN A 124 -2.70 4.66 16.14
C ASN A 124 -3.14 4.47 14.69
N HIS A 125 -2.26 4.69 13.73
CA HIS A 125 -2.57 4.44 12.33
C HIS A 125 -2.67 2.92 12.06
N VAL A 126 -3.64 2.51 11.26
CA VAL A 126 -3.86 1.13 10.81
C VAL A 126 -3.23 0.95 9.43
N GLY A 127 -2.11 0.26 9.40
CA GLY A 127 -1.25 0.22 8.21
C GLY A 127 -0.58 1.57 7.96
N ARG A 128 0.06 1.69 6.80
CA ARG A 128 0.79 2.90 6.42
C ARG A 128 0.50 3.29 4.97
N LEU A 129 0.71 4.57 4.69
CA LEU A 129 0.93 5.12 3.36
C LEU A 129 2.31 5.76 3.37
N ASP A 130 3.06 5.62 2.29
CA ASP A 130 4.35 6.29 2.14
C ASP A 130 4.17 7.81 2.17
N ARG A 131 5.25 8.55 2.38
CA ARG A 131 5.25 10.01 2.37
C ARG A 131 4.63 10.59 1.11
N ASP A 132 4.94 9.99 -0.04
CA ASP A 132 4.48 10.45 -1.36
C ASP A 132 3.14 9.84 -1.79
N SER A 133 2.52 9.01 -0.94
CA SER A 133 1.21 8.40 -1.19
C SER A 133 0.12 9.18 -0.47
N GLU A 134 -1.06 9.19 -1.06
CA GLU A 134 -2.22 9.98 -0.64
C GLU A 134 -3.41 9.08 -0.29
N GLY A 135 -4.43 9.66 0.32
CA GLY A 135 -5.75 9.07 0.43
C GLY A 135 -6.06 8.46 1.78
N LEU A 136 -6.91 7.47 1.76
CA LEU A 136 -7.60 6.89 2.90
C LEU A 136 -6.66 6.23 3.89
N LEU A 137 -6.61 6.74 5.12
CA LEU A 137 -5.86 6.19 6.23
C LEU A 137 -6.73 6.14 7.48
N LEU A 138 -6.86 4.95 8.07
CA LEU A 138 -7.58 4.73 9.33
C LEU A 138 -6.66 4.94 10.52
N LEU A 139 -7.18 5.59 11.57
CA LEU A 139 -6.54 5.62 12.89
C LEU A 139 -7.53 5.14 13.95
N THR A 140 -7.05 4.30 14.86
CA THR A 140 -7.86 3.76 15.97
C THR A 140 -6.96 3.34 17.15
N ASN A 141 -7.55 3.25 18.34
CA ASN A 141 -6.96 2.53 19.49
C ASN A 141 -7.56 1.13 19.68
N ASP A 142 -8.46 0.71 18.80
CA ASP A 142 -8.99 -0.65 18.76
C ASP A 142 -7.98 -1.61 18.11
N GLY A 143 -7.36 -2.45 18.94
CA GLY A 143 -6.37 -3.43 18.47
C GLY A 143 -6.99 -4.61 17.73
N GLU A 144 -8.26 -4.95 17.98
CA GLU A 144 -8.97 -6.02 17.30
C GLU A 144 -9.36 -5.60 15.88
N LEU A 145 -9.93 -4.40 15.75
CA LEU A 145 -10.17 -3.78 14.44
C LEU A 145 -8.88 -3.70 13.61
N THR A 146 -7.78 -3.25 14.25
CA THR A 146 -6.46 -3.18 13.59
C THR A 146 -6.03 -4.54 13.07
N GLN A 147 -6.14 -5.58 13.89
CA GLN A 147 -5.76 -6.94 13.50
C GLN A 147 -6.63 -7.46 12.36
N ASN A 148 -7.94 -7.27 12.45
CA ASN A 148 -8.89 -7.71 11.42
C ASN A 148 -8.61 -7.07 10.05
N LEU A 149 -8.19 -5.80 10.02
CA LEU A 149 -7.89 -5.09 8.77
C LEU A 149 -6.50 -5.38 8.19
N LEU A 150 -5.54 -5.74 9.04
CA LEU A 150 -4.14 -5.94 8.60
C LEU A 150 -3.74 -7.40 8.44
N HIS A 151 -4.45 -8.34 9.09
CA HIS A 151 -4.08 -9.75 9.03
C HIS A 151 -4.30 -10.32 7.63
N PRO A 152 -3.28 -10.97 7.04
CA PRO A 152 -3.36 -11.47 5.66
C PRO A 152 -4.53 -12.43 5.41
N SER A 153 -4.90 -13.28 6.40
CA SER A 153 -6.00 -14.25 6.25
C SER A 153 -7.38 -13.60 6.08
N LYS A 154 -7.54 -12.32 6.42
CA LYS A 154 -8.81 -11.61 6.25
C LYS A 154 -9.02 -11.10 4.82
N ASN A 155 -7.97 -11.11 4.01
CA ASN A 155 -8.01 -10.74 2.59
C ASN A 155 -8.70 -9.38 2.32
N ILE A 156 -8.58 -8.43 3.24
CA ILE A 156 -9.20 -7.10 3.09
C ILE A 156 -8.54 -6.34 1.93
N GLU A 157 -9.35 -6.01 0.95
CA GLU A 157 -8.92 -5.32 -0.26
C GLU A 157 -8.55 -3.86 0.01
N LYS A 158 -7.55 -3.38 -0.69
CA LYS A 158 -7.15 -1.97 -0.74
C LYS A 158 -7.11 -1.56 -2.20
N GLU A 159 -7.85 -0.53 -2.55
CA GLU A 159 -7.92 -0.03 -3.92
C GLU A 159 -7.23 1.31 -4.06
N TYR A 160 -6.49 1.43 -5.16
CA TYR A 160 -5.65 2.58 -5.43
C TYR A 160 -5.90 3.16 -6.82
N LEU A 161 -5.90 4.48 -6.91
CA LEU A 161 -5.72 5.19 -8.17
C LEU A 161 -4.23 5.46 -8.39
N VAL A 162 -3.72 4.97 -9.49
CA VAL A 162 -2.31 5.06 -9.88
C VAL A 162 -2.18 5.94 -11.12
N THR A 163 -1.24 6.87 -11.12
CA THR A 163 -0.84 7.62 -12.32
C THR A 163 0.63 7.34 -12.62
N ALA A 164 0.90 6.76 -13.78
CA ALA A 164 2.25 6.49 -14.27
C ALA A 164 2.84 7.71 -15.01
N ASN A 165 4.18 7.76 -15.12
CA ASN A 165 4.90 8.81 -15.85
C ASN A 165 4.67 8.78 -17.36
N GLN A 166 4.36 7.61 -17.91
CA GLN A 166 4.17 7.36 -19.34
C GLN A 166 3.05 6.34 -19.57
N PRO A 167 2.54 6.19 -20.80
CA PRO A 167 1.59 5.13 -21.13
C PRO A 167 2.15 3.75 -20.80
N VAL A 168 1.32 2.88 -20.21
CA VAL A 168 1.69 1.49 -19.88
C VAL A 168 1.14 0.57 -20.96
N GLU A 169 1.94 -0.37 -21.43
CA GLU A 169 1.56 -1.35 -22.44
C GLU A 169 0.54 -2.36 -21.90
N ASP A 170 -0.37 -2.82 -22.77
CA ASP A 170 -1.39 -3.80 -22.35
C ASP A 170 -0.78 -5.15 -21.93
N ALA A 171 0.30 -5.56 -22.58
CA ALA A 171 1.03 -6.78 -22.24
C ALA A 171 1.58 -6.77 -20.80
N HIS A 172 1.90 -5.60 -20.27
CA HIS A 172 2.37 -5.45 -18.89
C HIS A 172 1.24 -5.54 -17.87
N LEU A 173 -0.02 -5.25 -18.26
CA LEU A 173 -1.15 -5.39 -17.33
C LEU A 173 -1.38 -6.86 -16.93
N ASP A 174 -1.20 -7.78 -17.85
CA ASP A 174 -1.30 -9.22 -17.57
C ASP A 174 -0.21 -9.68 -16.58
N GLN A 175 0.98 -9.06 -16.65
CA GLN A 175 2.06 -9.35 -15.71
C GLN A 175 1.76 -8.86 -14.28
N PHE A 176 1.07 -7.74 -14.10
CA PHE A 176 0.61 -7.32 -12.77
C PHE A 176 -0.36 -8.33 -12.14
N LEU A 177 -1.20 -8.99 -12.96
CA LEU A 177 -2.18 -9.99 -12.52
C LEU A 177 -1.56 -11.37 -12.30
N SER A 178 -0.60 -11.78 -13.12
CA SER A 178 0.11 -13.07 -12.96
C SER A 178 1.17 -13.01 -11.85
N GLY A 179 1.65 -11.82 -11.56
CA GLY A 179 2.65 -11.51 -10.53
C GLY A 179 4.06 -11.37 -11.07
N LEU A 180 4.77 -10.41 -10.51
CA LEU A 180 6.14 -10.04 -10.83
C LEU A 180 7.08 -10.53 -9.74
N TYR A 181 8.18 -11.15 -10.13
CA TYR A 181 9.25 -11.53 -9.20
C TYR A 181 10.15 -10.31 -8.96
N THR A 182 10.33 -9.95 -7.70
CA THR A 182 11.12 -8.83 -7.22
C THR A 182 12.05 -9.30 -6.10
N GLU A 183 12.93 -8.44 -5.63
CA GLU A 183 13.79 -8.73 -4.46
C GLU A 183 12.98 -9.06 -3.20
N ASP A 184 11.80 -8.45 -3.04
CA ASP A 184 10.86 -8.69 -1.93
C ASP A 184 9.97 -9.94 -2.15
N GLY A 185 10.22 -10.73 -3.20
CA GLY A 185 9.43 -11.90 -3.58
C GLY A 185 8.41 -11.61 -4.69
N LYS A 186 7.43 -12.52 -4.85
CA LYS A 186 6.39 -12.38 -5.87
C LYS A 186 5.34 -11.36 -5.44
N LEU A 187 5.23 -10.26 -6.18
CA LEU A 187 4.23 -9.22 -5.99
C LEU A 187 3.14 -9.32 -7.05
N GLN A 188 1.87 -9.26 -6.63
CA GLN A 188 0.72 -9.47 -7.48
C GLN A 188 -0.40 -8.49 -7.15
N ALA A 189 -1.08 -7.97 -8.17
CA ALA A 189 -2.35 -7.28 -8.02
C ALA A 189 -3.51 -8.28 -8.12
N LYS A 190 -4.56 -8.08 -7.31
CA LYS A 190 -5.80 -8.84 -7.47
C LYS A 190 -6.53 -8.43 -8.75
N GLU A 191 -6.60 -7.12 -8.97
CA GLU A 191 -7.26 -6.53 -10.12
C GLU A 191 -6.47 -5.31 -10.59
N ILE A 192 -6.46 -5.07 -11.89
CA ILE A 192 -5.98 -3.84 -12.51
C ILE A 192 -6.91 -3.46 -13.65
N GLU A 193 -7.41 -2.22 -13.62
CA GLU A 193 -8.27 -1.65 -14.64
C GLU A 193 -7.62 -0.42 -15.23
N ARG A 194 -7.54 -0.33 -16.55
CA ARG A 194 -7.06 0.85 -17.26
C ARG A 194 -8.17 1.91 -17.33
N LEU A 195 -7.94 3.06 -16.71
CA LEU A 195 -8.84 4.23 -16.83
C LEU A 195 -8.41 5.17 -17.96
N SER A 196 -7.12 5.24 -18.23
CA SER A 196 -6.53 5.98 -19.36
C SER A 196 -5.13 5.42 -19.66
N PRO A 197 -4.43 5.85 -20.72
CA PRO A 197 -3.08 5.31 -21.01
C PRO A 197 -2.09 5.36 -19.86
N ARG A 198 -2.24 6.32 -18.93
CA ARG A 198 -1.35 6.50 -17.75
C ARG A 198 -2.06 6.35 -16.41
N ARG A 199 -3.37 6.10 -16.37
CA ARG A 199 -4.14 6.02 -15.12
C ARG A 199 -4.78 4.65 -14.97
N PHE A 200 -4.66 4.08 -13.77
CA PHE A 200 -5.11 2.73 -13.44
C PHE A 200 -5.81 2.72 -12.09
N ARG A 201 -6.78 1.83 -11.99
CA ARG A 201 -7.34 1.37 -10.72
C ARG A 201 -6.69 0.03 -10.40
N VAL A 202 -6.07 -0.08 -9.22
CA VAL A 202 -5.33 -1.29 -8.79
C VAL A 202 -5.89 -1.75 -7.46
N VAL A 203 -6.27 -3.01 -7.36
CA VAL A 203 -6.74 -3.65 -6.13
C VAL A 203 -5.67 -4.61 -5.62
N LEU A 204 -5.29 -4.44 -4.34
CA LEU A 204 -4.37 -5.32 -3.62
C LEU A 204 -5.08 -5.99 -2.44
N ILE A 205 -4.73 -7.22 -2.15
CA ILE A 205 -5.04 -7.94 -0.91
C ILE A 205 -3.87 -7.80 0.06
N THR A 206 -2.65 -7.90 -0.43
CA THR A 206 -1.41 -7.79 0.33
C THR A 206 -1.02 -6.34 0.56
N GLY A 207 -0.03 -6.10 1.42
CA GLY A 207 0.46 -4.75 1.74
C GLY A 207 1.97 -4.71 1.89
N HIS A 208 2.73 -5.26 0.92
CA HIS A 208 4.19 -5.18 0.92
C HIS A 208 4.66 -3.72 0.84
N LYS A 209 5.85 -3.47 1.36
CA LYS A 209 6.45 -2.13 1.34
C LYS A 209 6.55 -1.63 -0.10
N ARG A 210 5.91 -0.47 -0.38
CA ARG A 210 5.90 0.18 -1.71
C ARG A 210 5.44 -0.71 -2.87
N GLN A 211 4.63 -1.74 -2.62
CA GLN A 211 4.26 -2.80 -3.56
C GLN A 211 3.92 -2.29 -4.97
N ILE A 212 2.96 -1.36 -5.10
CA ILE A 212 2.56 -0.82 -6.41
C ILE A 212 3.74 -0.11 -7.10
N ARG A 213 4.53 0.66 -6.36
CA ARG A 213 5.68 1.38 -6.95
C ARG A 213 6.73 0.42 -7.45
N VAL A 214 7.08 -0.61 -6.66
CA VAL A 214 8.02 -1.67 -7.04
C VAL A 214 7.51 -2.41 -8.27
N MET A 215 6.24 -2.81 -8.32
CA MET A 215 5.66 -3.50 -9.47
C MET A 215 5.75 -2.67 -10.76
N PHE A 216 5.48 -1.36 -10.70
CA PHE A 216 5.62 -0.47 -11.85
C PHE A 216 7.09 -0.25 -12.22
N GLU A 217 7.97 -0.06 -11.24
CA GLU A 217 9.43 0.13 -11.44
C GLU A 217 10.08 -1.09 -12.08
N THR A 218 9.67 -2.32 -11.72
CA THR A 218 10.15 -3.57 -12.35
C THR A 218 9.86 -3.62 -13.85
N LEU A 219 8.80 -2.97 -14.31
CA LEU A 219 8.44 -2.89 -15.73
C LEU A 219 8.89 -1.58 -16.40
N GLY A 220 9.77 -0.80 -15.77
CA GLY A 220 10.34 0.42 -16.33
C GLY A 220 9.44 1.66 -16.21
N TYR A 221 8.40 1.62 -15.39
CA TYR A 221 7.50 2.76 -15.17
C TYR A 221 7.75 3.40 -13.81
N ARG A 222 7.49 4.73 -13.71
CA ARG A 222 7.50 5.45 -12.44
C ARG A 222 6.09 5.87 -12.05
N VAL A 223 5.67 5.57 -10.83
CA VAL A 223 4.40 6.05 -10.28
C VAL A 223 4.54 7.50 -9.83
N GLN A 224 3.88 8.41 -10.54
CA GLN A 224 3.84 9.86 -10.24
C GLN A 224 2.86 10.17 -9.10
N ARG A 225 1.69 9.52 -9.09
CA ARG A 225 0.67 9.72 -8.07
C ARG A 225 0.06 8.40 -7.66
N LEU A 226 -0.14 8.23 -6.35
CA LEU A 226 -0.72 7.03 -5.75
C LEU A 226 -1.69 7.45 -4.66
N ILE A 227 -2.97 7.14 -4.85
CA ILE A 227 -4.04 7.51 -3.93
C ILE A 227 -4.77 6.25 -3.51
N ARG A 228 -4.82 5.92 -2.22
CA ARG A 228 -5.70 4.86 -1.72
C ARG A 228 -7.11 5.40 -1.58
N ILE A 229 -8.04 4.84 -2.35
CA ILE A 229 -9.42 5.31 -2.41
C ILE A 229 -10.40 4.40 -1.67
N ARG A 230 -10.04 3.14 -1.35
CA ARG A 230 -10.92 2.17 -0.69
C ARG A 230 -10.14 1.22 0.22
N ILE A 231 -10.75 0.84 1.33
CA ILE A 231 -10.36 -0.28 2.21
C ILE A 231 -11.62 -1.10 2.50
N GLY A 232 -11.61 -2.40 2.21
CA GLY A 232 -12.81 -3.22 2.24
C GLY A 232 -13.89 -2.64 1.33
N ALA A 233 -15.11 -2.50 1.81
CA ALA A 233 -16.20 -1.81 1.11
C ALA A 233 -16.32 -0.31 1.45
N PHE A 234 -15.41 0.23 2.28
CA PHE A 234 -15.40 1.65 2.63
C PHE A 234 -14.59 2.46 1.62
N GLU A 235 -15.20 3.48 1.03
CA GLU A 235 -14.60 4.35 0.02
C GLU A 235 -14.36 5.77 0.54
N LEU A 236 -13.36 6.42 -0.02
CA LEU A 236 -12.98 7.80 0.28
C LEU A 236 -13.80 8.76 -0.62
N HIS A 237 -15.07 9.03 -0.30
CA HIS A 237 -15.89 9.91 -1.13
C HIS A 237 -15.82 11.38 -0.72
N ASP A 238 -16.16 11.72 0.53
CA ASP A 238 -16.49 13.08 0.92
C ASP A 238 -15.50 13.75 1.88
N ILE A 239 -14.28 13.20 1.98
CA ILE A 239 -13.27 13.74 2.87
C ILE A 239 -12.20 14.46 2.03
N PRO A 240 -12.13 15.81 2.07
CA PRO A 240 -11.09 16.55 1.37
C PRO A 240 -9.67 16.19 1.85
N PRO A 241 -8.63 16.35 1.02
CA PRO A 241 -7.24 16.14 1.43
C PRO A 241 -6.89 16.94 2.71
N GLY A 242 -6.22 16.31 3.65
CA GLY A 242 -5.87 16.89 4.95
C GLY A 242 -7.01 16.95 5.97
N LYS A 243 -8.21 16.51 5.62
CA LYS A 243 -9.35 16.45 6.55
C LYS A 243 -9.55 15.03 7.07
N TRP A 244 -10.30 14.96 8.18
CA TRP A 244 -10.63 13.71 8.86
C TRP A 244 -12.07 13.74 9.35
N ARG A 245 -12.65 12.58 9.64
CA ARG A 245 -13.92 12.44 10.36
C ARG A 245 -13.93 11.20 11.25
N HIS A 246 -14.80 11.18 12.23
CA HIS A 246 -15.10 9.98 12.99
C HIS A 246 -15.77 8.93 12.10
N LEU A 247 -15.53 7.66 12.41
CA LEU A 247 -16.21 6.54 11.78
C LEU A 247 -17.49 6.19 12.56
N THR A 248 -18.54 5.90 11.80
CA THR A 248 -19.80 5.35 12.32
C THR A 248 -19.73 3.83 12.44
N ALA A 249 -20.72 3.20 13.06
CA ALA A 249 -20.80 1.74 13.13
C ALA A 249 -20.90 1.10 11.72
N ASP A 250 -21.67 1.71 10.81
CA ASP A 250 -21.77 1.27 9.41
C ASP A 250 -20.43 1.37 8.67
N ASP A 251 -19.70 2.47 8.87
CA ASP A 251 -18.34 2.62 8.30
C ASP A 251 -17.40 1.50 8.74
N LEU A 252 -17.43 1.14 10.03
CA LEU A 252 -16.61 0.07 10.60
C LEU A 252 -16.98 -1.30 10.01
N GLU A 253 -18.25 -1.57 9.81
CA GLU A 253 -18.73 -2.78 9.15
C GLU A 253 -18.23 -2.84 7.69
N ARG A 254 -18.36 -1.74 6.95
CA ARG A 254 -17.89 -1.62 5.56
C ARG A 254 -16.38 -1.80 5.43
N LEU A 255 -15.59 -1.31 6.38
CA LEU A 255 -14.14 -1.54 6.43
C LEU A 255 -13.79 -3.01 6.59
N GLY A 256 -14.58 -3.76 7.38
CA GLY A 256 -14.32 -5.16 7.72
C GLY A 256 -14.74 -6.18 6.66
N ARG A 257 -15.42 -5.77 5.60
CA ARG A 257 -15.86 -6.64 4.50
C ARG A 257 -15.39 -6.11 3.16
N ASN A 258 -15.16 -6.99 2.20
CA ASN A 258 -14.89 -6.58 0.83
C ASN A 258 -16.22 -6.23 0.11
N PRO A 259 -16.19 -5.40 -0.94
CA PRO A 259 -17.37 -5.17 -1.76
C PRO A 259 -17.80 -6.49 -2.39
N GLU A 260 -19.09 -6.65 -2.59
CA GLU A 260 -19.61 -7.78 -3.38
C GLU A 260 -18.95 -7.72 -4.76
N SER A 261 -18.44 -8.87 -5.23
CA SER A 261 -17.78 -8.94 -6.53
C SER A 261 -18.76 -8.47 -7.60
N LYS A 262 -18.45 -7.34 -8.26
CA LYS A 262 -19.18 -6.99 -9.48
C LYS A 262 -19.02 -8.17 -10.44
N PRO A 263 -20.11 -8.66 -11.08
CA PRO A 263 -19.96 -9.68 -12.10
C PRO A 263 -18.93 -9.19 -13.10
N ALA A 264 -17.94 -10.03 -13.38
CA ALA A 264 -16.85 -9.71 -14.30
C ALA A 264 -17.44 -9.07 -15.56
N PRO A 265 -16.90 -7.92 -16.02
CA PRO A 265 -17.38 -7.34 -17.27
C PRO A 265 -17.26 -8.44 -18.34
N LYS A 266 -18.42 -8.84 -18.88
CA LYS A 266 -18.47 -9.85 -19.95
C LYS A 266 -17.40 -9.47 -20.95
N ALA A 267 -16.39 -10.29 -21.09
CA ALA A 267 -15.31 -10.07 -22.02
C ALA A 267 -15.92 -9.63 -23.34
N ARG A 268 -15.63 -8.41 -23.76
CA ARG A 268 -16.02 -7.96 -25.11
C ARG A 268 -15.48 -8.99 -26.06
N ARG A 269 -16.37 -9.87 -26.57
CA ARG A 269 -16.04 -10.79 -27.64
C ARG A 269 -15.35 -9.93 -28.70
N ARG A 270 -14.05 -10.12 -28.88
CA ARG A 270 -13.36 -9.61 -30.05
C ARG A 270 -14.19 -10.05 -31.24
N PRO A 271 -14.63 -9.14 -32.12
CA PRO A 271 -15.29 -9.56 -33.34
C PRO A 271 -14.33 -10.54 -34.02
N ALA A 272 -14.86 -11.74 -34.29
CA ALA A 272 -14.09 -12.78 -34.98
C ALA A 272 -13.56 -12.13 -36.26
N ALA A 273 -12.25 -12.12 -36.42
CA ALA A 273 -11.61 -11.64 -37.62
C ALA A 273 -12.27 -12.37 -38.80
N ALA A 274 -13.00 -11.61 -39.60
CA ALA A 274 -13.62 -12.16 -40.82
C ALA A 274 -12.52 -12.86 -41.62
N LYS A 275 -12.64 -14.17 -41.73
CA LYS A 275 -11.80 -14.97 -42.63
C LYS A 275 -12.00 -14.41 -44.04
N ARG A 276 -11.11 -13.51 -44.46
CA ARG A 276 -10.97 -13.20 -45.89
C ARG A 276 -10.63 -14.49 -46.57
N SER A 277 -11.62 -15.05 -47.29
CA SER A 277 -11.41 -16.11 -48.25
C SER A 277 -10.48 -15.61 -49.33
N VAL A 278 -9.23 -16.01 -49.28
CA VAL A 278 -8.28 -15.83 -50.38
C VAL A 278 -8.75 -16.77 -51.47
N LYS A 279 -9.45 -16.22 -52.49
CA LYS A 279 -9.69 -16.91 -53.75
C LYS A 279 -8.33 -17.16 -54.38
N SER A 280 -7.94 -18.43 -54.47
CA SER A 280 -6.80 -18.90 -55.22
C SER A 280 -6.96 -18.49 -56.72
N PRO A 281 -5.94 -17.90 -57.34
CA PRO A 281 -5.98 -17.61 -58.79
C PRO A 281 -5.94 -18.89 -59.60
N LYS A 282 -6.86 -18.99 -60.57
CA LYS A 282 -6.89 -20.07 -61.59
C LYS A 282 -5.58 -20.13 -62.37
N PRO A 283 -5.08 -21.34 -62.72
CA PRO A 283 -3.87 -21.49 -63.54
C PRO A 283 -4.12 -21.03 -64.97
N LYS A 284 -3.19 -20.25 -65.51
CA LYS A 284 -3.15 -19.88 -66.93
C LYS A 284 -2.68 -21.07 -67.77
N PRO A 285 -3.19 -21.24 -69.01
CA PRO A 285 -2.76 -22.31 -69.92
C PRO A 285 -1.35 -22.07 -70.48
N PRO A 286 -0.63 -23.15 -70.89
CA PRO A 286 0.75 -23.06 -71.32
C PRO A 286 0.88 -22.48 -72.74
N GLY A 287 1.77 -21.52 -72.90
CA GLY A 287 2.17 -20.96 -74.18
C GLY A 287 3.39 -21.71 -74.75
N PRO A 288 3.59 -21.68 -76.06
CA PRO A 288 4.48 -22.64 -76.80
C PRO A 288 5.97 -22.31 -76.61
N GLY A 289 6.76 -23.39 -76.71
CA GLY A 289 8.15 -23.50 -76.39
C GLY A 289 9.13 -22.66 -77.24
N ARG A 290 10.22 -22.30 -76.56
CA ARG A 290 11.50 -21.96 -77.22
C ARG A 290 12.62 -22.79 -76.66
N LYS A 291 13.38 -23.34 -77.63
CA LYS A 291 14.52 -24.24 -77.48
C LYS A 291 15.77 -23.60 -76.81
N PRO A 292 16.70 -24.38 -76.35
CA PRO A 292 17.78 -24.00 -75.50
C PRO A 292 19.05 -23.52 -76.24
N ALA A 293 19.79 -22.62 -75.60
CA ALA A 293 21.20 -22.38 -76.02
C ALA A 293 22.08 -22.14 -74.82
N GLY A 294 23.06 -22.95 -74.72
CA GLY A 294 24.45 -22.53 -74.56
C GLY A 294 25.02 -22.53 -73.13
N LYS A 295 25.68 -23.63 -72.82
CA LYS A 295 26.71 -23.79 -71.80
C LYS A 295 27.77 -22.68 -71.86
N LYS A 296 28.20 -22.11 -70.77
CA LYS A 296 29.62 -21.85 -70.50
C LYS A 296 29.89 -21.87 -69.02
N ALA A 297 30.73 -22.76 -68.63
CA ALA A 297 31.39 -22.88 -67.34
C ALA A 297 32.52 -21.87 -67.15
N ARG A 298 32.75 -21.46 -65.91
CA ARG A 298 34.02 -21.06 -65.29
C ARG A 298 33.66 -20.68 -63.87
N GLY A 299 34.08 -21.33 -62.87
CA GLY A 299 35.37 -21.65 -62.34
C GLY A 299 35.65 -20.80 -61.10
N PRO A 300 36.21 -21.36 -60.02
CA PRO A 300 36.10 -20.80 -58.68
C PRO A 300 37.34 -19.95 -58.33
N LYS A 301 37.17 -18.92 -57.43
CA LYS A 301 38.28 -18.29 -56.66
C LYS A 301 37.70 -17.72 -55.39
N ALA A 302 38.07 -18.31 -54.26
CA ALA A 302 39.20 -18.02 -53.39
C ALA A 302 38.82 -17.08 -52.22
N ARG A 303 38.83 -17.66 -51.03
CA ARG A 303 39.09 -17.00 -49.75
C ARG A 303 40.49 -16.33 -49.79
N PRO A 304 40.77 -15.27 -49.02
CA PRO A 304 41.56 -15.43 -47.81
C PRO A 304 41.09 -14.50 -46.65
N ALA A 305 41.25 -14.93 -45.47
CA ALA A 305 42.35 -14.95 -44.52
C ALA A 305 42.15 -13.88 -43.42
N THR A 306 41.93 -14.32 -42.21
CA THR A 306 42.40 -13.69 -40.93
C THR A 306 43.93 -13.76 -40.88
N PRO A 307 44.71 -13.02 -40.08
CA PRO A 307 44.68 -12.59 -38.71
C PRO A 307 45.46 -11.25 -38.46
N PRO A 308 46.15 -10.90 -37.35
CA PRO A 308 46.43 -11.60 -36.11
C PRO A 308 46.29 -10.77 -34.80
N SER A 309 46.48 -11.46 -33.68
CA SER A 309 46.70 -11.09 -32.30
C SER A 309 47.97 -10.19 -32.04
N GLY A 310 47.91 -9.44 -30.98
CA GLY A 310 49.07 -8.83 -30.30
C GLY A 310 48.58 -8.23 -28.98
N LYS A 311 48.75 -8.86 -27.94
CA LYS A 311 49.73 -8.92 -26.85
C LYS A 311 50.00 -7.60 -26.15
N ASP A 312 49.75 -7.67 -24.83
CA ASP A 312 50.55 -7.17 -23.71
C ASP A 312 50.59 -5.68 -23.36
N ARG A 313 50.09 -5.38 -22.14
CA ARG A 313 50.86 -4.82 -20.99
C ARG A 313 49.89 -4.52 -19.85
N LYS A 314 49.91 -5.29 -18.80
CA LYS A 314 50.51 -5.03 -17.46
C LYS A 314 50.51 -3.54 -17.05
N ASN A 315 49.72 -3.25 -15.99
CA ASN A 315 50.27 -2.79 -14.71
C ASN A 315 49.18 -2.57 -13.65
N SER A 316 49.41 -3.20 -12.56
CA SER A 316 48.71 -3.03 -11.27
C SER A 316 49.48 -2.02 -10.39
N PRO A 317 49.11 -1.85 -9.11
CA PRO A 317 48.48 -0.70 -8.46
C PRO A 317 49.52 0.11 -7.66
N PRO A 318 49.24 1.04 -6.75
CA PRO A 318 48.82 0.75 -5.38
C PRO A 318 48.09 1.86 -4.56
N LYS A 319 47.45 1.40 -3.43
CA LYS A 319 47.47 1.89 -2.05
C LYS A 319 47.35 3.41 -1.73
N ALA A 320 46.42 3.77 -0.83
CA ALA A 320 46.60 4.06 0.60
C ALA A 320 45.36 4.83 1.13
N ARG A 321 44.61 4.35 2.06
CA ARG A 321 44.66 4.60 3.52
C ARG A 321 44.78 6.08 3.93
N ARG A 322 43.67 6.62 4.48
CA ARG A 322 43.74 7.51 5.65
C ARG A 322 42.46 7.51 6.49
N LYS A 323 42.61 7.06 7.71
CA LYS A 323 41.76 7.34 8.87
C LYS A 323 41.88 8.79 9.28
N ARG A 324 40.80 9.35 9.83
CA ARG A 324 40.71 10.28 11.00
C ARG A 324 39.24 10.52 11.22
N ASN A 325 38.69 10.06 12.32
CA ASN A 325 38.50 10.69 13.63
C ASN A 325 38.08 12.17 13.53
N PHE A 326 36.82 12.40 13.78
CA PHE A 326 36.25 13.09 14.96
C PHE A 326 34.77 12.74 15.04
#